data_f07269ecb420cb3c7b03f719de762fbe
#
_entry.id   f07269ecb420cb3c7b03f719de762fbe
#
_cell.length_a   1.000
_cell.length_b   1.000
_cell.length_c   1.000
_cell.angle_alpha   90.00
_cell.angle_beta   90.00
_cell.angle_gamma   90.00
#
_symmetry.space_group_name_H-M   'P 1'
#
loop_
_entity.id
_entity.type
_entity.pdbx_description
1 polymer ?
#
loop_
_entity_poly.entity_id
_entity_poly.type
_entity_poly.pdbx_seq_one_letter_code
_entity_poly.pdbx_strand_id
1 'polypeptide(L)'
;MSDIQCRIDGRAGRITLNRPKALNALTHDMCLELERALLAWRDDPQVDHVVIDGAGDRAFCAGGDITRLYQAGLDEDAEYGRRFWRDEYRLNALIHEYPKPYIAIMHGFVMGGGVGVAAHGSHRIVTDSTRLAMPECGIGLVPDVGGSLS
;
A
#
# COMPACT_ATOMS: atom_id res chain seq x y z
N MET A 1 -15.57 -11.13 1.48
CA MET A 1 -15.04 -9.91 2.11
C MET A 1 -14.01 -9.28 1.18
N SER A 2 -14.01 -7.95 1.11
CA SER A 2 -13.03 -7.24 0.27
C SER A 2 -11.62 -7.35 0.86
N ASP A 3 -10.62 -7.43 -0.02
CA ASP A 3 -9.19 -7.46 0.35
C ASP A 3 -8.69 -6.12 0.91
N ILE A 4 -9.48 -5.07 0.76
CA ILE A 4 -9.26 -3.75 1.33
C ILE A 4 -10.59 -3.19 1.81
N GLN A 5 -10.57 -2.55 2.97
CA GLN A 5 -11.75 -1.92 3.55
C GLN A 5 -11.53 -0.41 3.61
N CYS A 6 -12.36 0.34 2.93
CA CYS A 6 -12.34 1.80 2.96
C CYS A 6 -13.66 2.31 3.57
N ARG A 7 -13.55 3.11 4.63
CA ARG A 7 -14.72 3.63 5.35
C ARG A 7 -14.42 5.00 5.94
N ILE A 8 -15.46 5.76 6.22
CA ILE A 8 -15.34 7.00 7.00
C ILE A 8 -15.73 6.69 8.45
N ASP A 9 -14.84 7.04 9.38
CA ASP A 9 -15.04 6.89 10.81
C ASP A 9 -14.82 8.26 11.46
N GLY A 10 -15.91 8.91 11.88
CA GLY A 10 -15.87 10.30 12.31
C GLY A 10 -15.40 11.19 11.17
N ARG A 11 -14.25 11.81 11.33
CA ARG A 11 -13.61 12.67 10.32
C ARG A 11 -12.40 12.01 9.66
N ALA A 12 -12.17 10.74 9.94
CA ALA A 12 -11.07 9.96 9.37
C ALA A 12 -11.55 9.12 8.18
N GLY A 13 -10.85 9.20 7.05
CA GLY A 13 -10.87 8.17 6.03
C GLY A 13 -10.03 6.99 6.50
N ARG A 14 -10.66 5.86 6.85
CA ARG A 14 -10.00 4.67 7.36
C ARG A 14 -9.82 3.64 6.25
N ILE A 15 -8.60 3.18 6.10
CA ILE A 15 -8.23 2.13 5.15
C ILE A 15 -7.61 0.98 5.93
N THR A 16 -8.14 -0.22 5.73
CA THR A 16 -7.56 -1.45 6.30
C THR A 16 -7.24 -2.42 5.18
N LEU A 17 -5.95 -2.77 5.04
CA LEU A 17 -5.52 -3.86 4.17
C LEU A 17 -5.97 -5.16 4.80
N ASN A 18 -6.75 -5.99 4.10
CA ASN A 18 -7.50 -7.09 4.71
C ASN A 18 -7.22 -8.43 4.04
N ARG A 19 -5.95 -8.78 3.91
CA ARG A 19 -5.47 -10.08 3.46
C ARG A 19 -4.46 -10.68 4.46
N PRO A 20 -4.82 -10.83 5.75
CA PRO A 20 -3.84 -11.20 6.78
C PRO A 20 -3.16 -12.55 6.51
N LYS A 21 -3.84 -13.50 5.86
CA LYS A 21 -3.25 -14.79 5.47
C LYS A 21 -2.15 -14.66 4.42
N ALA A 22 -2.17 -13.61 3.61
CA ALA A 22 -1.15 -13.27 2.63
C ALA A 22 -0.26 -12.10 3.10
N LEU A 23 -0.18 -11.85 4.43
CA LEU A 23 0.59 -10.76 5.02
C LEU A 23 0.22 -9.39 4.41
N ASN A 24 -1.04 -9.22 4.06
CA ASN A 24 -1.60 -8.01 3.42
C ASN A 24 -0.88 -7.60 2.12
N ALA A 25 -0.36 -8.57 1.37
CA ALA A 25 0.27 -8.31 0.08
C ALA A 25 -0.69 -7.58 -0.86
N LEU A 26 -0.16 -6.57 -1.57
CA LEU A 26 -0.94 -5.70 -2.44
C LEU A 26 -1.22 -6.36 -3.79
N THR A 27 -2.50 -6.45 -4.13
CA THR A 27 -2.92 -6.76 -5.49
C THR A 27 -3.11 -5.48 -6.30
N HIS A 28 -3.18 -5.61 -7.62
CA HIS A 28 -3.51 -4.48 -8.50
C HIS A 28 -4.86 -3.86 -8.14
N ASP A 29 -5.87 -4.69 -7.90
CA ASP A 29 -7.21 -4.22 -7.52
C ASP A 29 -7.19 -3.42 -6.20
N MET A 30 -6.40 -3.86 -5.22
CA MET A 30 -6.23 -3.11 -3.96
C MET A 30 -5.63 -1.72 -4.21
N CYS A 31 -4.62 -1.61 -5.08
CA CYS A 31 -4.03 -0.32 -5.43
C CYS A 31 -5.06 0.62 -6.08
N LEU A 32 -5.90 0.09 -6.97
CA LEU A 32 -6.94 0.89 -7.63
C LEU A 32 -8.04 1.32 -6.65
N GLU A 33 -8.45 0.45 -5.72
CA GLU A 33 -9.43 0.81 -4.69
C GLU A 33 -8.87 1.86 -3.72
N LEU A 34 -7.61 1.72 -3.33
CA LEU A 34 -6.93 2.68 -2.48
C LEU A 34 -6.86 4.06 -3.14
N GLU A 35 -6.45 4.11 -4.40
CA GLU A 35 -6.42 5.35 -5.18
C GLU A 35 -7.80 5.99 -5.27
N ARG A 36 -8.83 5.20 -5.56
CA ARG A 36 -10.21 5.69 -5.65
C ARG A 36 -10.69 6.33 -4.34
N ALA A 37 -10.42 5.68 -3.21
CA ALA A 37 -10.78 6.20 -1.90
C ALA A 37 -10.04 7.52 -1.60
N LEU A 38 -8.74 7.57 -1.85
CA LEU A 38 -7.93 8.77 -1.62
C LEU A 38 -8.39 9.95 -2.48
N LEU A 39 -8.72 9.72 -3.76
CA LEU A 39 -9.24 10.76 -4.65
C LEU A 39 -10.60 11.27 -4.19
N ALA A 40 -11.49 10.38 -3.73
CA ALA A 40 -12.80 10.77 -3.21
C ALA A 40 -12.68 11.61 -1.93
N TRP A 41 -11.78 11.26 -1.02
CA TRP A 41 -11.62 11.95 0.26
C TRP A 41 -10.78 13.23 0.17
N ARG A 42 -9.97 13.36 -0.86
CA ARG A 42 -9.12 14.55 -1.06
C ARG A 42 -9.91 15.85 -0.99
N ASP A 43 -11.06 15.88 -1.64
CA ASP A 43 -11.90 17.07 -1.76
C ASP A 43 -13.15 17.02 -0.85
N ASP A 44 -13.30 15.96 -0.04
CA ASP A 44 -14.44 15.81 0.86
C ASP A 44 -14.22 16.62 2.15
N PRO A 45 -15.05 17.65 2.43
CA PRO A 45 -14.90 18.46 3.63
C PRO A 45 -15.21 17.72 4.94
N GLN A 46 -15.83 16.55 4.86
CA GLN A 46 -16.10 15.70 6.04
C GLN A 46 -14.90 14.84 6.45
N VAL A 47 -13.90 14.72 5.59
CA VAL A 47 -12.68 13.94 5.86
C VAL A 47 -11.51 14.89 6.09
N ASP A 48 -10.99 14.92 7.31
CA ASP A 48 -9.86 15.78 7.67
C ASP A 48 -8.51 15.10 7.44
N HIS A 49 -8.45 13.77 7.59
CA HIS A 49 -7.22 12.98 7.51
C HIS A 49 -7.51 11.53 7.12
N VAL A 50 -6.47 10.84 6.73
CA VAL A 50 -6.52 9.43 6.34
C VAL A 50 -5.66 8.61 7.29
N VAL A 51 -6.17 7.44 7.70
CA VAL A 51 -5.43 6.46 8.49
C VAL A 51 -5.45 5.13 7.76
N ILE A 52 -4.27 4.57 7.52
CA ILE A 52 -4.11 3.24 6.92
C ILE A 52 -3.46 2.27 7.90
N ASP A 53 -4.04 1.09 8.02
CA ASP A 53 -3.53 -0.02 8.82
C ASP A 53 -3.65 -1.35 8.06
N GLY A 54 -3.13 -2.41 8.64
CA GLY A 54 -3.26 -3.77 8.13
C GLY A 54 -3.99 -4.67 9.12
N ALA A 55 -4.86 -5.53 8.62
CA ALA A 55 -5.56 -6.53 9.43
C ALA A 55 -4.58 -7.60 9.95
N GLY A 56 -4.89 -8.16 11.11
CA GLY A 56 -4.05 -9.16 11.77
C GLY A 56 -2.88 -8.55 12.53
N ASP A 57 -2.03 -9.40 13.09
CA ASP A 57 -0.93 -9.01 13.97
C ASP A 57 0.47 -9.22 13.37
N ARG A 58 0.56 -9.83 12.18
CA ARG A 58 1.85 -10.23 11.59
C ARG A 58 2.46 -9.18 10.69
N ALA A 59 1.65 -8.45 9.93
CA ALA A 59 2.16 -7.52 8.93
C ALA A 59 1.18 -6.36 8.67
N PHE A 60 1.74 -5.18 8.51
CA PHE A 60 1.05 -4.09 7.85
C PHE A 60 0.86 -4.43 6.36
N CYS A 61 1.96 -4.69 5.65
CA CYS A 61 1.97 -5.11 4.25
C CYS A 61 3.35 -5.66 3.87
N ALA A 62 3.41 -6.89 3.40
CA ALA A 62 4.66 -7.55 3.02
C ALA A 62 5.12 -7.24 1.59
N GLY A 63 4.42 -6.37 0.87
CA GLY A 63 4.80 -5.96 -0.49
C GLY A 63 3.74 -6.27 -1.54
N GLY A 64 4.10 -6.14 -2.81
CA GLY A 64 3.24 -6.52 -3.92
C GLY A 64 3.00 -8.03 -3.98
N ASP A 65 1.81 -8.42 -4.43
CA ASP A 65 1.52 -9.84 -4.64
C ASP A 65 2.24 -10.35 -5.89
N ILE A 66 3.42 -10.93 -5.68
CA ILE A 66 4.28 -11.44 -6.75
C ILE A 66 3.71 -12.71 -7.41
N THR A 67 2.73 -13.36 -6.82
CA THR A 67 2.13 -14.59 -7.37
C THR A 67 1.49 -14.31 -8.72
N ARG A 68 0.72 -13.24 -8.83
CA ARG A 68 0.08 -12.85 -10.10
C ARG A 68 1.09 -12.33 -11.12
N LEU A 69 2.11 -11.59 -10.66
CA LEU A 69 3.20 -11.16 -11.54
C LEU A 69 3.98 -12.34 -12.11
N TYR A 70 4.26 -13.34 -11.28
CA TYR A 70 4.90 -14.59 -11.72
C TYR A 70 4.04 -15.33 -12.75
N GLN A 71 2.74 -15.50 -12.47
CA GLN A 71 1.82 -16.16 -13.40
C GLN A 71 1.71 -15.39 -14.72
N ALA A 72 1.60 -14.07 -14.68
CA ALA A 72 1.58 -13.22 -15.88
C ALA A 72 2.87 -13.40 -16.70
N GLY A 73 4.01 -13.54 -16.05
CA GLY A 73 5.29 -13.83 -16.70
C GLY A 73 5.29 -15.17 -17.42
N LEU A 74 4.71 -16.22 -16.80
CA LEU A 74 4.55 -17.54 -17.44
C LEU A 74 3.60 -17.49 -18.64
N ASP A 75 2.56 -16.66 -18.56
CA ASP A 75 1.55 -16.48 -19.62
C ASP A 75 2.00 -15.47 -20.70
N GLU A 76 3.24 -14.98 -20.61
CA GLU A 76 3.82 -13.95 -21.49
C GLU A 76 3.00 -12.63 -21.51
N ASP A 77 2.23 -12.36 -20.46
CA ASP A 77 1.45 -11.13 -20.28
C ASP A 77 2.30 -10.03 -19.64
N ALA A 78 3.19 -9.45 -20.42
CA ALA A 78 4.02 -8.33 -19.95
C ALA A 78 3.21 -7.06 -19.64
N GLU A 79 2.02 -6.93 -20.20
CA GLU A 79 1.16 -5.76 -19.95
C GLU A 79 0.60 -5.74 -18.53
N TYR A 80 0.34 -6.91 -17.93
CA TYR A 80 -0.11 -6.96 -16.53
C TYR A 80 0.89 -6.29 -15.59
N GLY A 81 2.17 -6.66 -15.68
CA GLY A 81 3.23 -6.07 -14.85
C GLY A 81 3.37 -4.57 -15.07
N ARG A 82 3.34 -4.12 -16.33
CA ARG A 82 3.42 -2.69 -16.67
C ARG A 82 2.26 -1.90 -16.09
N ARG A 83 1.03 -2.41 -16.20
CA ARG A 83 -0.16 -1.76 -15.61
C ARG A 83 -0.09 -1.73 -14.09
N PHE A 84 0.30 -2.84 -13.47
CA PHE A 84 0.45 -2.94 -12.02
C PHE A 84 1.43 -1.87 -11.51
N TRP A 85 2.65 -1.83 -12.03
CA TRP A 85 3.67 -0.89 -11.56
C TRP A 85 3.33 0.57 -11.89
N ARG A 86 2.77 0.84 -13.06
CA ARG A 86 2.32 2.19 -13.41
C ARG A 86 1.28 2.71 -12.42
N ASP A 87 0.28 1.90 -12.11
CA ASP A 87 -0.80 2.30 -11.22
C ASP A 87 -0.31 2.37 -9.77
N GLU A 88 0.58 1.47 -9.36
CA GLU A 88 1.22 1.51 -8.04
C GLU A 88 2.05 2.78 -7.86
N TYR A 89 2.88 3.15 -8.85
CA TYR A 89 3.71 4.36 -8.77
C TYR A 89 2.88 5.63 -8.80
N ARG A 90 1.78 5.64 -9.54
CA ARG A 90 0.83 6.75 -9.52
C ARG A 90 0.18 6.89 -8.12
N LEU A 91 -0.16 5.77 -7.50
CA LEU A 91 -0.65 5.75 -6.12
C LEU A 91 0.39 6.28 -5.13
N ASN A 92 1.65 5.87 -5.26
CA ASN A 92 2.74 6.36 -4.41
C ASN A 92 2.90 7.88 -4.52
N ALA A 93 2.84 8.42 -5.73
CA ALA A 93 2.89 9.86 -5.97
C ALA A 93 1.68 10.58 -5.34
N LEU A 94 0.48 10.03 -5.46
CA LEU A 94 -0.72 10.58 -4.84
C LEU A 94 -0.58 10.65 -3.32
N ILE A 95 -0.04 9.61 -2.68
CA ILE A 95 0.18 9.59 -1.24
C ILE A 95 1.22 10.65 -0.84
N HIS A 96 2.31 10.77 -1.59
CA HIS A 96 3.37 11.74 -1.32
C HIS A 96 2.85 13.19 -1.40
N GLU A 97 1.99 13.48 -2.36
CA GLU A 97 1.44 14.82 -2.63
C GLU A 97 0.10 15.06 -1.92
N TYR A 98 -0.36 14.13 -1.09
CA TYR A 98 -1.70 14.21 -0.52
C TYR A 98 -1.86 15.45 0.36
N PRO A 99 -2.92 16.28 0.13
CA PRO A 99 -3.07 17.57 0.81
C PRO A 99 -3.57 17.46 2.24
N LYS A 100 -3.99 16.28 2.69
CA LYS A 100 -4.45 16.01 4.05
C LYS A 100 -3.46 15.10 4.77
N PRO A 101 -3.42 15.11 6.11
CA PRO A 101 -2.60 14.15 6.85
C PRO A 101 -2.90 12.71 6.44
N TYR A 102 -1.85 11.97 6.10
CA TYR A 102 -1.91 10.56 5.78
C TYR A 102 -1.05 9.81 6.80
N ILE A 103 -1.72 9.02 7.64
CA ILE A 103 -1.14 8.40 8.82
C ILE A 103 -1.09 6.89 8.60
N ALA A 104 0.09 6.30 8.54
CA ALA A 104 0.28 4.87 8.43
C ALA A 104 0.63 4.24 9.78
N ILE A 105 -0.14 3.25 10.21
CA ILE A 105 0.14 2.45 11.40
C ILE A 105 0.89 1.19 10.95
N MET A 106 2.20 1.22 11.08
CA MET A 106 3.13 0.25 10.50
C MET A 106 3.52 -0.80 11.55
N HIS A 107 2.69 -1.82 11.75
CA HIS A 107 3.00 -2.92 12.64
C HIS A 107 3.54 -4.13 11.86
N GLY A 108 4.37 -4.96 12.49
CA GLY A 108 4.90 -6.17 11.89
C GLY A 108 5.73 -5.91 10.63
N PHE A 109 5.57 -6.76 9.63
CA PHE A 109 6.31 -6.61 8.37
C PHE A 109 5.78 -5.46 7.52
N VAL A 110 6.71 -4.61 7.07
CA VAL A 110 6.49 -3.50 6.14
C VAL A 110 7.57 -3.59 5.08
N MET A 111 7.26 -4.19 3.94
CA MET A 111 8.28 -4.55 2.96
C MET A 111 7.87 -4.17 1.54
N GLY A 112 8.83 -3.76 0.74
CA GLY A 112 8.62 -3.48 -0.68
C GLY A 112 7.49 -2.51 -0.95
N GLY A 113 6.45 -2.93 -1.69
CA GLY A 113 5.25 -2.15 -1.96
C GLY A 113 4.52 -1.67 -0.69
N GLY A 114 4.68 -2.37 0.44
CA GLY A 114 4.17 -1.93 1.74
C GLY A 114 4.83 -0.64 2.22
N VAL A 115 6.12 -0.46 1.96
CA VAL A 115 6.82 0.81 2.21
C VAL A 115 6.23 1.92 1.35
N GLY A 116 5.92 1.63 0.08
CA GLY A 116 5.34 2.61 -0.85
C GLY A 116 3.98 3.15 -0.42
N VAL A 117 3.13 2.35 0.22
CA VAL A 117 1.82 2.82 0.71
C VAL A 117 1.85 3.35 2.14
N ALA A 118 2.99 3.27 2.82
CA ALA A 118 3.17 3.75 4.19
C ALA A 118 4.08 4.96 4.30
N ALA A 119 5.30 4.87 3.77
CA ALA A 119 6.39 5.81 4.10
C ALA A 119 6.24 7.20 3.46
N HIS A 120 5.54 7.29 2.32
CA HIS A 120 5.35 8.57 1.61
C HIS A 120 4.31 9.48 2.26
N GLY A 121 3.51 8.97 3.19
CA GLY A 121 2.54 9.77 3.93
C GLY A 121 3.21 10.75 4.91
N SER A 122 2.40 11.68 5.42
CA SER A 122 2.90 12.72 6.32
C SER A 122 3.27 12.21 7.72
N HIS A 123 2.66 11.11 8.17
CA HIS A 123 2.85 10.56 9.51
C HIS A 123 3.02 9.04 9.46
N ARG A 124 4.04 8.56 10.16
CA ARG A 124 4.37 7.13 10.28
C ARG A 124 4.41 6.75 11.75
N ILE A 125 3.59 5.78 12.13
CA ILE A 125 3.56 5.23 13.48
C ILE A 125 4.15 3.83 13.42
N VAL A 126 5.22 3.60 14.14
CA VAL A 126 5.87 2.30 14.27
C VAL A 126 5.54 1.68 15.63
N THR A 127 5.64 0.37 15.71
CA THR A 127 5.48 -0.42 16.94
C THR A 127 6.73 -1.23 17.21
N ASP A 128 6.82 -1.86 18.36
CA ASP A 128 7.95 -2.73 18.70
C ASP A 128 8.10 -3.92 17.74
N SER A 129 7.00 -4.31 17.09
CA SER A 129 6.99 -5.40 16.11
C SER A 129 7.39 -4.97 14.69
N THR A 130 7.55 -3.68 14.42
CA THR A 130 7.82 -3.18 13.07
C THR A 130 9.14 -3.70 12.51
N ARG A 131 9.07 -4.30 11.31
CA ARG A 131 10.22 -4.78 10.55
C ARG A 131 10.12 -4.24 9.13
N LEU A 132 10.85 -3.17 8.86
CA LEU A 132 10.83 -2.49 7.56
C LEU A 132 12.04 -2.91 6.72
N ALA A 133 11.80 -3.27 5.46
CA ALA A 133 12.86 -3.61 4.51
C ALA A 133 12.41 -3.43 3.06
N MET A 134 13.41 -3.25 2.17
CA MET A 134 13.25 -3.29 0.71
C MET A 134 14.01 -4.52 0.19
N PRO A 135 13.42 -5.75 0.28
CA PRO A 135 14.14 -6.99 0.03
C PRO A 135 14.15 -7.43 -1.45
N GLU A 136 13.77 -6.57 -2.38
CA GLU A 136 13.55 -6.88 -3.80
C GLU A 136 14.77 -7.53 -4.46
N CYS A 137 15.99 -7.12 -4.09
CA CYS A 137 17.21 -7.70 -4.66
C CYS A 137 17.34 -9.21 -4.39
N GLY A 138 16.74 -9.70 -3.31
CA GLY A 138 16.72 -11.12 -2.97
C GLY A 138 15.91 -11.98 -3.96
N ILE A 139 15.03 -11.37 -4.76
CA ILE A 139 14.23 -12.05 -5.79
C ILE A 139 14.53 -11.55 -7.20
N GLY A 140 15.65 -10.86 -7.38
CA GLY A 140 16.10 -10.38 -8.69
C GLY A 140 15.41 -9.12 -9.19
N LEU A 141 14.73 -8.39 -8.32
CA LEU A 141 14.14 -7.07 -8.61
C LEU A 141 14.99 -5.95 -8.00
N VAL A 142 14.72 -4.72 -8.40
CA VAL A 142 15.32 -3.54 -7.76
C VAL A 142 14.33 -2.96 -6.73
N PRO A 143 14.82 -2.39 -5.62
CA PRO A 143 13.98 -1.60 -4.73
C PRO A 143 13.34 -0.45 -5.50
N ASP A 144 12.02 -0.33 -5.39
CA ASP A 144 11.21 0.62 -6.15
C ASP A 144 10.28 1.42 -5.22
N VAL A 145 9.11 1.79 -5.70
CA VAL A 145 8.06 2.54 -4.97
C VAL A 145 8.56 3.81 -4.28
N GLY A 146 9.67 4.37 -4.75
CA GLY A 146 10.28 5.57 -4.15
C GLY A 146 10.90 5.34 -2.77
N GLY A 147 11.16 4.10 -2.36
CA GLY A 147 11.68 3.74 -1.04
C GLY A 147 13.04 4.39 -0.70
N SER A 148 13.82 4.77 -1.70
CA SER A 148 15.09 5.50 -1.52
C SER A 148 14.92 7.00 -1.24
N LEU A 149 13.71 7.53 -1.36
CA LEU A 149 13.39 8.94 -1.13
C LEU A 149 12.74 9.16 0.25
N SER A 150 12.52 8.11 1.01
CA SER A 150 11.81 8.11 2.29
C SER A 150 12.74 8.32 3.47
#